data_a5e7c2c07bf2bbe792f7f60c9e81f64c
#
_entry.id   a5e7c2c07bf2bbe792f7f60c9e81f64c
#
_cell.length_a   1.000
_cell.length_b   1.000
_cell.length_c   1.000
_cell.angle_alpha   90.00
_cell.angle_beta   90.00
_cell.angle_gamma   90.00
#
_symmetry.space_group_name_H-M   'P 1'
#
loop_
_entity.id
_entity.type
_entity.pdbx_description
1 polymer ?
#
loop_
_entity_poly.entity_id
_entity_poly.type
_entity_poly.pdbx_seq_one_letter_code
_entity_poly.pdbx_strand_id
1 'polypeptide(L)'
;MNVFNKVTLESQKKNRTRTVVTIIGIMLSAAMICASTTFVASMQSFVLRYTVYKTGDWHGAVYDAAYKDYEDIRDSGKVASATYAQALGYASINSANERKPYLYVLGGDAASGYFETMPVHLTAGELPKNSSEIILPEHLATNGKVSYKIGDTVT
;
A
#
# COMPACT_ATOMS: atom_id res chain seq x y z
N MET A 1 -21.05 54.28 -8.84
CA MET A 1 -21.23 53.41 -7.63
C MET A 1 -22.68 53.52 -7.23
N ASN A 2 -23.38 52.40 -7.16
CA ASN A 2 -24.82 52.41 -6.94
C ASN A 2 -25.14 52.88 -5.50
N VAL A 3 -26.19 53.67 -5.30
CA VAL A 3 -26.57 54.27 -4.00
C VAL A 3 -26.66 53.19 -2.90
N PHE A 4 -27.15 52.00 -3.24
CA PHE A 4 -27.21 50.87 -2.31
C PHE A 4 -25.83 50.43 -1.78
N ASN A 5 -24.81 50.40 -2.62
CA ASN A 5 -23.45 50.01 -2.23
C ASN A 5 -22.83 51.07 -1.28
N LYS A 6 -23.17 52.35 -1.47
CA LYS A 6 -22.69 53.42 -0.61
C LYS A 6 -23.31 53.34 0.78
N VAL A 7 -24.64 53.14 0.87
CA VAL A 7 -25.35 52.98 2.14
C VAL A 7 -24.87 51.74 2.89
N THR A 8 -24.67 50.62 2.21
CA THR A 8 -24.16 49.38 2.81
C THR A 8 -22.76 49.57 3.41
N LEU A 9 -21.86 50.23 2.66
CA LEU A 9 -20.50 50.53 3.11
C LEU A 9 -20.46 51.45 4.32
N GLU A 10 -21.31 52.50 4.34
CA GLU A 10 -21.41 53.41 5.49
C GLU A 10 -21.99 52.72 6.73
N SER A 11 -23.00 51.84 6.56
CA SER A 11 -23.56 51.04 7.64
C SER A 11 -22.52 50.07 8.22
N GLN A 12 -21.69 49.42 7.37
CA GLN A 12 -20.61 48.56 7.83
C GLN A 12 -19.52 49.31 8.59
N LYS A 13 -19.16 50.54 8.15
CA LYS A 13 -18.22 51.40 8.85
C LYS A 13 -18.72 51.84 10.23
N LYS A 14 -20.01 52.06 10.37
CA LYS A 14 -20.64 52.50 11.64
C LYS A 14 -20.70 51.34 12.63
N ASN A 15 -20.86 50.07 12.15
CA ASN A 15 -20.98 48.87 13.00
C ASN A 15 -19.75 47.95 12.83
N ARG A 16 -18.54 48.48 13.05
CA ARG A 16 -17.27 47.75 12.80
C ARG A 16 -17.19 46.43 13.53
N THR A 17 -17.56 46.37 14.80
CA THR A 17 -17.50 45.12 15.58
C THR A 17 -18.38 44.01 14.98
N ARG A 18 -19.60 44.34 14.59
CA ARG A 18 -20.50 43.38 13.96
C ARG A 18 -19.96 42.90 12.63
N THR A 19 -19.43 43.78 11.80
CA THR A 19 -18.83 43.47 10.52
C THR A 19 -17.63 42.54 10.69
N VAL A 20 -16.75 42.83 11.62
CA VAL A 20 -15.57 42.00 11.92
C VAL A 20 -15.98 40.59 12.37
N VAL A 21 -16.93 40.49 13.30
CA VAL A 21 -17.44 39.19 13.79
C VAL A 21 -18.04 38.36 12.64
N THR A 22 -18.81 39.02 11.74
CA THR A 22 -19.40 38.35 10.58
C THR A 22 -18.31 37.82 9.61
N ILE A 23 -17.29 38.65 9.35
CA ILE A 23 -16.17 38.24 8.48
C ILE A 23 -15.43 37.04 9.08
N ILE A 24 -15.12 37.11 10.39
CA ILE A 24 -14.46 35.98 11.09
C ILE A 24 -15.33 34.72 11.02
N GLY A 25 -16.64 34.81 11.21
CA GLY A 25 -17.57 33.69 11.11
C GLY A 25 -17.55 33.05 9.73
N ILE A 26 -17.59 33.84 8.67
CA ILE A 26 -17.52 33.35 7.29
C ILE A 26 -16.15 32.70 7.01
N MET A 27 -15.06 33.32 7.47
CA MET A 27 -13.71 32.75 7.30
C MET A 27 -13.56 31.40 8.01
N LEU A 28 -14.05 31.30 9.25
CA LEU A 28 -14.02 30.04 10.00
C LEU A 28 -14.86 28.95 9.33
N SER A 29 -16.07 29.31 8.87
CA SER A 29 -16.93 28.35 8.14
C SER A 29 -16.27 27.84 6.86
N ALA A 30 -15.69 28.72 6.07
CA ALA A 30 -14.98 28.35 4.86
C ALA A 30 -13.75 27.46 5.17
N ALA A 31 -12.98 27.82 6.21
CA ALA A 31 -11.83 27.04 6.65
C ALA A 31 -12.24 25.63 7.11
N MET A 32 -13.35 25.49 7.85
CA MET A 32 -13.87 24.18 8.25
C MET A 32 -14.28 23.31 7.06
N ILE A 33 -14.94 23.88 6.05
CA ILE A 33 -15.32 23.15 4.84
C ILE A 33 -14.07 22.67 4.09
N CYS A 34 -13.09 23.55 3.88
CA CYS A 34 -11.83 23.19 3.24
C CYS A 34 -11.07 22.11 4.02
N ALA A 35 -10.97 22.25 5.35
CA ALA A 35 -10.31 21.28 6.19
C ALA A 35 -10.99 19.89 6.12
N SER A 36 -12.31 19.86 6.18
CA SER A 36 -13.08 18.60 6.11
C SER A 36 -12.89 17.89 4.78
N THR A 37 -12.98 18.61 3.66
CA THR A 37 -12.81 18.03 2.32
C THR A 37 -11.38 17.52 2.10
N THR A 38 -10.38 18.30 2.54
CA THR A 38 -8.98 17.90 2.45
C THR A 38 -8.68 16.67 3.32
N PHE A 39 -9.25 16.63 4.53
CA PHE A 39 -9.10 15.48 5.43
C PHE A 39 -9.65 14.18 4.78
N VAL A 40 -10.85 14.22 4.23
CA VAL A 40 -11.46 13.05 3.56
C VAL A 40 -10.60 12.58 2.39
N ALA A 41 -10.15 13.48 1.52
CA ALA A 41 -9.30 13.14 0.38
C ALA A 41 -7.95 12.55 0.83
N SER A 42 -7.34 13.13 1.87
CA SER A 42 -6.08 12.62 2.44
C SER A 42 -6.26 11.24 3.06
N MET A 43 -7.36 11.01 3.77
CA MET A 43 -7.67 9.73 4.39
C MET A 43 -7.88 8.63 3.35
N GLN A 44 -8.61 8.92 2.27
CA GLN A 44 -8.79 7.97 1.16
C GLN A 44 -7.46 7.60 0.50
N SER A 45 -6.61 8.59 0.20
CA SER A 45 -5.27 8.35 -0.34
C SER A 45 -4.39 7.53 0.60
N PHE A 46 -4.46 7.82 1.90
CA PHE A 46 -3.71 7.08 2.90
C PHE A 46 -4.14 5.61 2.96
N VAL A 47 -5.45 5.34 3.03
CA VAL A 47 -5.98 3.97 3.08
C VAL A 47 -5.57 3.16 1.85
N LEU A 48 -5.69 3.74 0.66
CA LEU A 48 -5.26 3.07 -0.58
C LEU A 48 -3.76 2.73 -0.54
N ARG A 49 -2.91 3.70 -0.27
CA ARG A 49 -1.45 3.49 -0.20
C ARG A 49 -1.07 2.48 0.88
N TYR A 50 -1.71 2.55 2.03
CA TYR A 50 -1.47 1.61 3.12
C TYR A 50 -1.89 0.20 2.74
N THR A 51 -3.02 0.03 2.05
CA THR A 51 -3.48 -1.28 1.57
C THR A 51 -2.48 -1.86 0.56
N VAL A 52 -2.09 -1.09 -0.45
CA VAL A 52 -1.09 -1.52 -1.44
C VAL A 52 0.24 -1.88 -0.76
N TYR A 53 0.71 -1.07 0.18
CA TYR A 53 1.93 -1.36 0.93
C TYR A 53 1.86 -2.66 1.73
N LYS A 54 0.70 -2.97 2.33
CA LYS A 54 0.50 -4.15 3.19
C LYS A 54 0.18 -5.42 2.42
N THR A 55 -0.61 -5.33 1.37
CA THR A 55 -1.17 -6.50 0.68
C THR A 55 -0.65 -6.69 -0.74
N GLY A 56 -0.02 -5.66 -1.32
CA GLY A 56 0.39 -5.62 -2.71
C GLY A 56 -0.59 -4.88 -3.61
N ASP A 57 -0.17 -4.61 -4.83
CA ASP A 57 -0.94 -3.89 -5.85
C ASP A 57 -1.69 -4.87 -6.76
N TRP A 58 -2.72 -5.50 -6.21
CA TRP A 58 -3.55 -6.46 -6.94
C TRP A 58 -5.03 -6.33 -6.56
N HIS A 59 -5.93 -6.75 -7.45
CA HIS A 59 -7.38 -6.60 -7.28
C HIS A 59 -8.11 -7.92 -7.08
N GLY A 60 -7.51 -9.04 -7.43
CA GLY A 60 -8.11 -10.36 -7.29
C GLY A 60 -7.06 -11.45 -7.28
N ALA A 61 -7.35 -12.55 -6.59
CA ALA A 61 -6.51 -13.73 -6.55
C ALA A 61 -7.36 -14.96 -6.82
N VAL A 62 -6.82 -15.87 -7.61
CA VAL A 62 -7.40 -17.20 -7.86
C VAL A 62 -6.45 -18.22 -7.24
N TYR A 63 -6.97 -19.05 -6.36
CA TYR A 63 -6.22 -20.10 -5.68
C TYR A 63 -6.47 -21.44 -6.35
N ASP A 64 -5.53 -22.35 -6.20
CA ASP A 64 -5.58 -23.73 -6.74
C ASP A 64 -5.83 -23.78 -8.26
N ALA A 65 -5.38 -22.74 -8.97
CA ALA A 65 -5.45 -22.67 -10.42
C ALA A 65 -4.33 -23.47 -11.08
N ALA A 66 -4.63 -24.14 -12.19
CA ALA A 66 -3.59 -24.71 -13.03
C ALA A 66 -2.86 -23.60 -13.80
N TYR A 67 -1.62 -23.87 -14.22
CA TYR A 67 -0.85 -22.92 -15.02
C TYR A 67 -1.58 -22.48 -16.30
N LYS A 68 -2.34 -23.39 -16.90
CA LYS A 68 -3.18 -23.08 -18.05
C LYS A 68 -4.26 -22.03 -17.74
N ASP A 69 -4.87 -22.09 -16.56
CA ASP A 69 -5.88 -21.10 -16.17
C ASP A 69 -5.26 -19.71 -16.04
N TYR A 70 -4.01 -19.63 -15.56
CA TYR A 70 -3.26 -18.37 -15.53
C TYR A 70 -3.04 -17.83 -16.96
N GLU A 71 -2.62 -18.68 -17.92
CA GLU A 71 -2.44 -18.26 -19.31
C GLU A 71 -3.75 -17.78 -19.93
N ASP A 72 -4.83 -18.52 -19.72
CA ASP A 72 -6.17 -18.15 -20.20
C ASP A 72 -6.65 -16.81 -19.62
N ILE A 73 -6.40 -16.55 -18.34
CA ILE A 73 -6.72 -15.27 -17.69
C ILE A 73 -5.87 -14.14 -18.27
N ARG A 74 -4.55 -14.34 -18.35
CA ARG A 74 -3.61 -13.34 -18.87
C ARG A 74 -3.96 -12.93 -20.29
N ASP A 75 -4.26 -13.90 -21.14
CA ASP A 75 -4.49 -13.70 -22.57
C ASP A 75 -5.95 -13.34 -22.90
N SER A 76 -6.84 -13.32 -21.90
CA SER A 76 -8.27 -12.98 -22.07
C SER A 76 -8.53 -11.55 -22.52
N GLY A 77 -7.57 -10.64 -22.36
CA GLY A 77 -7.73 -9.18 -22.58
C GLY A 77 -8.66 -8.50 -21.59
N LYS A 78 -9.11 -9.19 -20.54
CA LYS A 78 -10.02 -8.64 -19.49
C LYS A 78 -9.28 -8.15 -18.26
N VAL A 79 -8.00 -8.48 -18.13
CA VAL A 79 -7.13 -8.05 -17.03
C VAL A 79 -6.00 -7.18 -17.58
N ALA A 80 -5.58 -6.19 -16.81
CA ALA A 80 -4.47 -5.31 -17.19
C ALA A 80 -3.13 -6.03 -17.07
N SER A 81 -2.99 -6.87 -16.04
CA SER A 81 -1.83 -7.73 -15.82
C SER A 81 -2.25 -8.93 -14.99
N ALA A 82 -1.50 -10.00 -15.10
CA ALA A 82 -1.64 -11.18 -14.27
C ALA A 82 -0.24 -11.64 -13.86
N THR A 83 -0.09 -12.04 -12.62
CA THR A 83 1.15 -12.62 -12.10
C THR A 83 0.86 -13.97 -11.47
N TYR A 84 1.87 -14.81 -11.39
CA TYR A 84 1.74 -16.19 -10.97
C TYR A 84 2.73 -16.52 -9.85
N ALA A 85 2.25 -17.28 -8.89
CA ALA A 85 3.10 -17.88 -7.87
C ALA A 85 2.71 -19.33 -7.62
N GLN A 86 3.71 -20.16 -7.39
CA GLN A 86 3.54 -21.58 -7.09
C GLN A 86 3.88 -21.85 -5.62
N ALA A 87 2.98 -22.53 -4.93
CA ALA A 87 3.26 -23.08 -3.61
C ALA A 87 4.18 -24.31 -3.76
N LEU A 88 5.43 -24.19 -3.32
CA LEU A 88 6.42 -25.28 -3.38
C LEU A 88 6.34 -26.19 -2.15
N GLY A 89 5.65 -25.74 -1.10
CA GLY A 89 5.47 -26.49 0.13
C GLY A 89 6.21 -25.89 1.31
N TYR A 90 6.64 -26.76 2.25
CA TYR A 90 7.30 -26.34 3.48
C TYR A 90 8.72 -26.91 3.55
N ALA A 91 9.68 -26.05 3.84
CA ALA A 91 11.06 -26.42 4.12
C ALA A 91 11.31 -26.39 5.62
N SER A 92 11.99 -27.40 6.15
CA SER A 92 12.41 -27.44 7.55
C SER A 92 13.58 -26.50 7.77
N ILE A 93 13.58 -25.79 8.90
CA ILE A 93 14.70 -24.95 9.32
C ILE A 93 15.11 -25.29 10.76
N ASN A 94 16.37 -25.08 11.08
CA ASN A 94 16.86 -25.26 12.45
C ASN A 94 16.49 -24.06 13.33
N SER A 95 15.18 -23.93 13.59
CA SER A 95 14.61 -22.82 14.36
C SER A 95 14.70 -23.09 15.87
N ALA A 96 15.10 -22.10 16.66
CA ALA A 96 14.97 -22.15 18.10
C ALA A 96 13.52 -22.10 18.59
N ASN A 97 12.59 -21.77 17.70
CA ASN A 97 11.15 -21.80 18.00
C ASN A 97 10.56 -23.13 17.53
N GLU A 98 10.42 -24.07 18.45
CA GLU A 98 9.85 -25.40 18.19
C GLU A 98 8.43 -25.38 17.60
N ARG A 99 7.67 -24.29 17.79
CA ARG A 99 6.32 -24.13 17.25
C ARG A 99 6.31 -23.66 15.80
N LYS A 100 7.47 -23.21 15.28
CA LYS A 100 7.62 -22.70 13.89
C LYS A 100 8.91 -23.23 13.27
N PRO A 101 9.03 -24.54 13.08
CA PRO A 101 10.25 -25.16 12.52
C PRO A 101 10.27 -25.19 11.00
N TYR A 102 9.27 -24.61 10.32
CA TYR A 102 9.12 -24.67 8.89
C TYR A 102 9.01 -23.27 8.27
N LEU A 103 9.51 -23.17 7.04
CA LEU A 103 9.27 -22.05 6.14
C LEU A 103 8.30 -22.49 5.06
N TYR A 104 7.32 -21.66 4.78
CA TYR A 104 6.49 -21.82 3.60
C TYR A 104 7.22 -21.24 2.39
N VAL A 105 7.44 -22.07 1.37
CA VAL A 105 8.22 -21.71 0.19
C VAL A 105 7.28 -21.42 -0.97
N LEU A 106 7.39 -20.22 -1.52
CA LEU A 106 6.67 -19.78 -2.70
C LEU A 106 7.66 -19.52 -3.84
N GLY A 107 7.36 -20.04 -4.99
CA GLY A 107 8.02 -19.67 -6.24
C GLY A 107 7.23 -18.55 -6.91
N GLY A 108 7.78 -17.33 -6.95
CA GLY A 108 7.18 -16.22 -7.68
C GLY A 108 7.80 -16.08 -9.06
N ASP A 109 6.97 -15.89 -10.08
CA ASP A 109 7.46 -15.62 -11.43
C ASP A 109 7.85 -14.15 -11.58
N ALA A 110 9.17 -13.88 -11.53
CA ALA A 110 9.71 -12.54 -11.71
C ALA A 110 9.40 -11.95 -13.09
N ALA A 111 9.29 -12.79 -14.13
CA ALA A 111 9.00 -12.33 -15.49
C ALA A 111 7.57 -11.80 -15.63
N SER A 112 6.64 -12.28 -14.80
CA SER A 112 5.26 -11.76 -14.74
C SER A 112 5.08 -10.54 -13.86
N GLY A 113 6.13 -10.01 -13.24
CA GLY A 113 6.06 -8.88 -12.32
C GLY A 113 5.54 -9.26 -10.92
N TYR A 114 5.77 -10.50 -10.48
CA TYR A 114 5.30 -10.96 -9.17
C TYR A 114 5.83 -10.12 -8.01
N PHE A 115 7.13 -9.81 -8.02
CA PHE A 115 7.76 -9.08 -6.93
C PHE A 115 7.39 -7.60 -6.87
N GLU A 116 6.97 -7.03 -7.98
CA GLU A 116 6.45 -5.65 -8.07
C GLU A 116 5.00 -5.57 -7.58
N THR A 117 4.23 -6.64 -7.81
CA THR A 117 2.81 -6.69 -7.43
C THR A 117 2.62 -7.06 -5.96
N MET A 118 3.45 -7.97 -5.44
CA MET A 118 3.38 -8.42 -4.06
C MET A 118 4.11 -7.47 -3.09
N PRO A 119 3.73 -7.42 -1.80
CA PRO A 119 4.32 -6.52 -0.83
C PRO A 119 5.68 -7.01 -0.36
N VAL A 120 6.61 -7.19 -1.29
CA VAL A 120 7.98 -7.63 -1.01
C VAL A 120 8.88 -6.40 -0.91
N HIS A 121 9.39 -6.13 0.29
CA HIS A 121 10.29 -5.01 0.56
C HIS A 121 11.65 -5.55 0.98
N LEU A 122 12.65 -5.40 0.13
CA LEU A 122 14.01 -5.80 0.45
C LEU A 122 14.63 -4.85 1.49
N THR A 123 15.17 -5.42 2.56
CA THR A 123 15.98 -4.70 3.54
C THR A 123 17.47 -4.79 3.21
N ALA A 124 17.88 -5.85 2.52
CA ALA A 124 19.24 -6.06 2.04
C ALA A 124 19.25 -7.05 0.86
N GLY A 125 20.29 -6.99 0.03
CA GLY A 125 20.44 -7.90 -1.11
C GLY A 125 19.68 -7.47 -2.36
N GLU A 126 19.40 -8.44 -3.21
CA GLU A 126 18.70 -8.26 -4.50
C GLU A 126 17.57 -9.28 -4.62
N LEU A 127 16.62 -9.03 -5.52
CA LEU A 127 15.60 -10.01 -5.87
C LEU A 127 16.21 -11.23 -6.58
N PRO A 128 15.65 -12.44 -6.39
CA PRO A 128 16.12 -13.64 -7.06
C PRO A 128 16.11 -13.47 -8.58
N LYS A 129 17.21 -13.87 -9.23
CA LYS A 129 17.37 -13.81 -10.70
C LYS A 129 17.20 -15.17 -11.37
N ASN A 130 17.24 -16.24 -10.58
CA ASN A 130 17.10 -17.62 -11.05
C ASN A 130 16.49 -18.51 -9.95
N SER A 131 16.16 -19.74 -10.31
CA SER A 131 15.46 -20.69 -9.44
C SER A 131 16.30 -21.25 -8.28
N SER A 132 17.60 -20.96 -8.23
CA SER A 132 18.47 -21.36 -7.13
C SER A 132 18.70 -20.25 -6.11
N GLU A 133 18.11 -19.09 -6.31
CA GLU A 133 18.20 -17.96 -5.40
C GLU A 133 16.88 -17.78 -4.63
N ILE A 134 16.98 -17.44 -3.37
CA ILE A 134 15.83 -17.23 -2.49
C ILE A 134 15.98 -15.93 -1.71
N ILE A 135 14.88 -15.35 -1.33
CA ILE A 135 14.81 -14.29 -0.32
C ILE A 135 14.21 -14.86 0.96
N LEU A 136 14.76 -14.44 2.08
CA LEU A 136 14.34 -14.89 3.39
C LEU A 136 13.75 -13.71 4.17
N PRO A 137 12.68 -13.94 4.96
CA PRO A 137 12.12 -12.87 5.77
C PRO A 137 13.03 -12.52 6.95
N GLU A 138 13.22 -11.22 7.19
CA GLU A 138 14.10 -10.69 8.26
C GLU A 138 13.72 -11.22 9.64
N HIS A 139 12.44 -11.51 9.89
CA HIS A 139 11.99 -12.01 11.17
C HIS A 139 12.50 -13.41 11.55
N LEU A 140 13.18 -14.12 10.66
CA LEU A 140 13.84 -15.40 11.01
C LEU A 140 14.89 -15.22 12.09
N ALA A 141 15.66 -14.13 12.02
CA ALA A 141 16.67 -13.82 13.02
C ALA A 141 16.06 -13.56 14.41
N THR A 142 14.92 -12.88 14.47
CA THR A 142 14.25 -12.53 15.74
C THR A 142 13.40 -13.66 16.29
N ASN A 143 12.62 -14.32 15.45
CA ASN A 143 11.65 -15.37 15.88
C ASN A 143 12.26 -16.77 15.96
N GLY A 144 13.13 -17.11 15.02
CA GLY A 144 13.75 -18.43 14.91
C GLY A 144 15.17 -18.49 15.45
N LYS A 145 15.78 -17.35 15.75
CA LYS A 145 17.22 -17.18 16.05
C LYS A 145 18.12 -17.81 14.97
N VAL A 146 17.64 -17.82 13.72
CA VAL A 146 18.36 -18.31 12.57
C VAL A 146 18.81 -17.11 11.77
N SER A 147 20.10 -16.91 11.64
CA SER A 147 20.69 -15.79 10.89
C SER A 147 21.40 -16.32 9.66
N TYR A 148 21.01 -15.79 8.52
CA TYR A 148 21.68 -16.01 7.24
C TYR A 148 22.32 -14.70 6.77
N LYS A 149 23.42 -14.83 6.06
CA LYS A 149 24.09 -13.72 5.35
C LYS A 149 23.77 -13.83 3.87
N ILE A 150 23.83 -12.70 3.18
CA ILE A 150 23.71 -12.69 1.72
C ILE A 150 24.83 -13.56 1.13
N GLY A 151 24.46 -14.51 0.27
CA GLY A 151 25.36 -15.48 -0.34
C GLY A 151 25.49 -16.82 0.40
N ASP A 152 24.85 -16.97 1.57
CA ASP A 152 24.80 -18.27 2.25
C ASP A 152 23.92 -19.26 1.45
N THR A 153 24.26 -20.55 1.56
CA THR A 153 23.47 -21.62 0.99
C THR A 153 22.51 -22.17 2.06
N VAL A 154 21.24 -22.30 1.69
CA VAL A 154 20.22 -22.94 2.52
C VAL A 154 19.97 -24.34 1.97
N THR A 155 20.17 -25.36 2.80
CA THR A 155 19.99 -26.79 2.47
C THR A 155 18.84 -27.37 3.29
#